data_7df8e4a4b978b3c405bebd0ce342ecb5
#
_entry.id   7df8e4a4b978b3c405bebd0ce342ecb5
#
_cell.length_a   1.000
_cell.length_b   1.000
_cell.length_c   1.000
_cell.angle_alpha   90.00
_cell.angle_beta   90.00
_cell.angle_gamma   90.00
#
_symmetry.space_group_name_H-M   'P 1'
#
loop_
_entity.id
_entity.type
_entity.pdbx_description
1 polymer ?
#
loop_
_entity_poly.entity_id
_entity_poly.type
_entity_poly.pdbx_seq_one_letter_code
_entity_poly.pdbx_strand_id
1 'polypeptide(L)'
;METAADQVSSRKARVASAAASLLDRTAVLARDIDRSDLVARAESALVRVTDPRIRIVVVGPLNQGKSQFVNSLLGCDVCSVGDDETTAVATVVQYGETAGAELVLAEPGGEPRRVPLPLDELLGITPATPRADGREVLRIDVSVPSPLLADGLVFIDTPGVGGHGNPHAAGTLGLITSADAVLVLSDSSAEFTEPEVAFIRQVLNLCPVVAGLVSKTDLYPHWRRIVDANHGHLQRAGLELPLIPISSVLRSHALRLDDRELDAESGFPDLYQFLRDKVVARGEANTRRAVVMDVQSIAAHLSLEMGSELAALRDPSTAQAAVAGLHRAREVAEELHKKTSRWQQSLGDGIADLAADIDHDLRDRLRRVTRAAEETVDECDPGKDWDAVGSWLEQEIATAIGDNFVWAHDRAQWLAEVVAEHFAETGDVALPQIDLADTDAFLEPVAALSDLESGRIGITQKVLVGMRGSYGGVLMFGLITTMMGMALVNPISIGAGVLLGTKAYREDKQTQVLKRRADAKSAIRRYADDVSFQVGKESKDRLRLVQRLLRDHFTDIAEQALRSINESLRATQEAAKLESSERAGRIAQLEENLRAAEELTTRAGSLVGERVPAGRSRKAEVGA
;
A
#
# COMPACT_ATOMS: atom_id res chain seq x y z
N MET A 1 25.40 -23.03 -20.70
CA MET A 1 24.16 -23.45 -20.02
C MET A 1 23.48 -22.18 -19.54
N GLU A 2 22.41 -21.78 -20.21
CA GLU A 2 21.61 -20.64 -19.76
C GLU A 2 21.10 -20.93 -18.35
N THR A 3 21.34 -20.00 -17.44
CA THR A 3 20.87 -20.12 -16.06
C THR A 3 19.35 -20.03 -16.04
N ALA A 4 18.69 -20.65 -15.05
CA ALA A 4 17.22 -20.57 -14.90
C ALA A 4 16.74 -19.11 -14.81
N ALA A 5 17.58 -18.19 -14.34
CA ALA A 5 17.35 -16.75 -14.35
C ALA A 5 17.24 -16.16 -15.76
N ASP A 6 18.12 -16.56 -16.69
CA ASP A 6 18.08 -16.09 -18.08
C ASP A 6 16.83 -16.57 -18.83
N GLN A 7 16.35 -17.79 -18.52
CA GLN A 7 15.12 -18.31 -19.12
C GLN A 7 13.85 -17.60 -18.60
N VAL A 8 13.83 -17.17 -17.34
CA VAL A 8 12.71 -16.42 -16.74
C VAL A 8 12.69 -14.99 -17.27
N SER A 9 13.84 -14.32 -17.31
CA SER A 9 13.98 -12.97 -17.88
C SER A 9 13.58 -12.95 -19.36
N SER A 10 13.98 -13.94 -20.15
CA SER A 10 13.60 -14.05 -21.56
C SER A 10 12.12 -14.34 -21.79
N ARG A 11 11.45 -15.03 -20.84
CA ARG A 11 10.01 -15.31 -20.89
C ARG A 11 9.21 -14.07 -20.50
N LYS A 12 9.62 -13.35 -19.46
CA LYS A 12 9.01 -12.10 -19.03
C LYS A 12 9.10 -11.04 -20.13
N ALA A 13 10.27 -10.86 -20.72
CA ALA A 13 10.45 -9.96 -21.85
C ALA A 13 9.54 -10.32 -23.05
N ARG A 14 9.31 -11.61 -23.30
CA ARG A 14 8.38 -12.06 -24.34
C ARG A 14 6.92 -11.75 -24.02
N VAL A 15 6.48 -11.95 -22.79
CA VAL A 15 5.09 -11.69 -22.38
C VAL A 15 4.82 -10.19 -22.34
N ALA A 16 5.72 -9.40 -21.77
CA ALA A 16 5.63 -7.94 -21.78
C ALA A 16 5.64 -7.40 -23.23
N SER A 17 6.49 -7.94 -24.10
CA SER A 17 6.52 -7.62 -25.53
C SER A 17 5.23 -8.00 -26.24
N ALA A 18 4.62 -9.16 -25.91
CA ALA A 18 3.35 -9.58 -26.49
C ALA A 18 2.19 -8.67 -26.03
N ALA A 19 2.12 -8.33 -24.76
CA ALA A 19 1.14 -7.41 -24.21
C ALA A 19 1.30 -5.99 -24.78
N ALA A 20 2.53 -5.49 -24.86
CA ALA A 20 2.84 -4.20 -25.46
C ALA A 20 2.48 -4.16 -26.95
N SER A 21 2.83 -5.20 -27.71
CA SER A 21 2.45 -5.30 -29.12
C SER A 21 0.93 -5.36 -29.33
N LEU A 22 0.21 -6.00 -28.40
CA LEU A 22 -1.25 -6.06 -28.47
C LEU A 22 -1.88 -4.69 -28.23
N LEU A 23 -1.40 -3.96 -27.22
CA LEU A 23 -1.84 -2.59 -26.92
C LEU A 23 -1.50 -1.60 -28.04
N ASP A 24 -0.29 -1.70 -28.63
CA ASP A 24 0.12 -0.86 -29.74
C ASP A 24 -0.79 -1.09 -30.97
N ARG A 25 -1.07 -2.34 -31.32
CA ARG A 25 -2.02 -2.67 -32.41
C ARG A 25 -3.44 -2.16 -32.09
N THR A 26 -3.84 -2.21 -30.82
CA THR A 26 -5.14 -1.67 -30.39
C THR A 26 -5.18 -0.15 -30.55
N ALA A 27 -4.09 0.54 -30.21
CA ALA A 27 -3.95 1.98 -30.40
C ALA A 27 -3.95 2.36 -31.89
N VAL A 28 -3.31 1.57 -32.74
CA VAL A 28 -3.32 1.79 -34.21
C VAL A 28 -4.74 1.67 -34.73
N LEU A 29 -5.46 0.60 -34.40
CA LEU A 29 -6.85 0.40 -34.84
C LEU A 29 -7.78 1.54 -34.34
N ALA A 30 -7.60 2.00 -33.11
CA ALA A 30 -8.36 3.14 -32.58
C ALA A 30 -8.02 4.45 -33.30
N ARG A 31 -6.77 4.62 -33.73
CA ARG A 31 -6.33 5.80 -34.51
C ARG A 31 -6.89 5.80 -35.92
N ASP A 32 -6.98 4.63 -36.55
CA ASP A 32 -7.56 4.48 -37.90
C ASP A 32 -9.06 4.81 -37.97
N ILE A 33 -9.72 4.85 -36.79
CA ILE A 33 -11.13 5.17 -36.62
C ILE A 33 -11.33 6.56 -35.98
N ASP A 34 -10.26 7.32 -35.78
CA ASP A 34 -10.25 8.67 -35.21
C ASP A 34 -10.75 8.73 -33.74
N ARG A 35 -10.53 7.65 -32.97
CA ARG A 35 -10.89 7.54 -31.54
C ARG A 35 -9.70 7.88 -30.65
N SER A 36 -9.38 9.16 -30.54
CA SER A 36 -8.25 9.66 -29.75
C SER A 36 -8.36 9.33 -28.25
N ASP A 37 -9.57 9.22 -27.71
CA ASP A 37 -9.83 8.80 -26.32
C ASP A 37 -9.40 7.34 -26.08
N LEU A 38 -9.70 6.44 -27.01
CA LEU A 38 -9.29 5.04 -26.92
C LEU A 38 -7.79 4.85 -27.18
N VAL A 39 -7.20 5.70 -28.05
CA VAL A 39 -5.74 5.74 -28.23
C VAL A 39 -5.06 6.11 -26.91
N ALA A 40 -5.48 7.19 -26.24
CA ALA A 40 -4.91 7.63 -24.97
C ALA A 40 -5.02 6.55 -23.88
N ARG A 41 -6.15 5.81 -23.84
CA ARG A 41 -6.33 4.68 -22.93
C ARG A 41 -5.35 3.54 -23.22
N ALA A 42 -5.19 3.15 -24.48
CA ALA A 42 -4.25 2.10 -24.88
C ALA A 42 -2.79 2.50 -24.57
N GLU A 43 -2.42 3.75 -24.81
CA GLU A 43 -1.10 4.31 -24.49
C GLU A 43 -0.85 4.34 -22.98
N SER A 44 -1.85 4.69 -22.16
CA SER A 44 -1.75 4.62 -20.70
C SER A 44 -1.56 3.18 -20.20
N ALA A 45 -2.28 2.22 -20.80
CA ALA A 45 -2.09 0.80 -20.51
C ALA A 45 -0.68 0.32 -20.92
N LEU A 46 -0.16 0.81 -22.05
CA LEU A 46 1.19 0.49 -22.52
C LEU A 46 2.27 0.95 -21.55
N VAL A 47 2.13 2.15 -20.98
CA VAL A 47 3.06 2.65 -19.94
C VAL A 47 3.08 1.71 -18.73
N ARG A 48 1.93 1.24 -18.25
CA ARG A 48 1.86 0.27 -17.13
C ARG A 48 2.56 -1.06 -17.42
N VAL A 49 2.55 -1.50 -18.68
CA VAL A 49 3.24 -2.74 -19.10
C VAL A 49 4.74 -2.56 -19.27
N THR A 50 5.17 -1.40 -19.72
CA THR A 50 6.58 -1.11 -20.01
C THR A 50 7.35 -0.68 -18.75
N ASP A 51 6.68 -0.11 -17.76
CA ASP A 51 7.26 0.28 -16.46
C ASP A 51 6.45 -0.35 -15.30
N PRO A 52 6.46 -1.71 -15.16
CA PRO A 52 5.77 -2.38 -14.07
C PRO A 52 6.50 -2.10 -12.76
N ARG A 53 5.78 -1.58 -11.77
CA ARG A 53 6.31 -1.34 -10.42
C ARG A 53 5.67 -2.32 -9.46
N ILE A 54 6.48 -3.25 -8.95
CA ILE A 54 6.09 -4.23 -7.93
C ILE A 54 6.69 -3.76 -6.61
N ARG A 55 5.86 -3.29 -5.70
CA ARG A 55 6.28 -2.70 -4.43
C ARG A 55 6.40 -3.74 -3.35
N ILE A 56 7.58 -3.81 -2.74
CA ILE A 56 7.89 -4.71 -1.63
C ILE A 56 8.23 -3.85 -0.42
N VAL A 57 7.38 -3.87 0.59
CA VAL A 57 7.59 -3.12 1.83
C VAL A 57 8.30 -4.02 2.85
N VAL A 58 9.41 -3.53 3.41
CA VAL A 58 10.20 -4.21 4.42
C VAL A 58 9.85 -3.61 5.79
N VAL A 59 9.27 -4.42 6.66
CA VAL A 59 8.79 -4.00 7.98
C VAL A 59 9.39 -4.87 9.09
N GLY A 60 9.33 -4.42 10.32
CA GLY A 60 9.77 -5.17 11.49
C GLY A 60 10.26 -4.24 12.61
N PRO A 61 10.51 -4.77 13.82
CA PRO A 61 10.98 -4.00 14.95
C PRO A 61 12.29 -3.25 14.70
N LEU A 62 12.62 -2.34 15.62
CA LEU A 62 13.90 -1.63 15.58
C LEU A 62 15.07 -2.61 15.71
N ASN A 63 16.19 -2.33 15.06
CA ASN A 63 17.43 -3.13 15.12
C ASN A 63 17.31 -4.59 14.64
N GLN A 64 16.25 -4.95 13.91
CA GLN A 64 16.10 -6.29 13.31
C GLN A 64 16.90 -6.47 12.01
N GLY A 65 17.59 -5.44 11.53
CA GLY A 65 18.45 -5.50 10.36
C GLY A 65 17.78 -5.22 9.02
N LYS A 66 16.65 -4.48 8.99
CA LYS A 66 15.91 -4.15 7.75
C LYS A 66 16.77 -3.45 6.70
N SER A 67 17.41 -2.34 7.05
CA SER A 67 18.27 -1.57 6.14
C SER A 67 19.50 -2.38 5.70
N GLN A 68 20.11 -3.16 6.63
CA GLN A 68 21.19 -4.09 6.31
C GLN A 68 20.73 -5.20 5.34
N PHE A 69 19.49 -5.68 5.51
CA PHE A 69 18.89 -6.65 4.61
C PHE A 69 18.75 -6.07 3.19
N VAL A 70 18.19 -4.87 3.04
CA VAL A 70 18.04 -4.23 1.72
C VAL A 70 19.41 -4.00 1.06
N ASN A 71 20.39 -3.51 1.81
CA ASN A 71 21.75 -3.33 1.30
C ASN A 71 22.39 -4.65 0.82
N SER A 72 22.26 -5.72 1.62
CA SER A 72 22.80 -7.05 1.26
C SER A 72 22.07 -7.70 0.09
N LEU A 73 20.76 -7.45 -0.04
CA LEU A 73 19.94 -7.93 -1.15
C LEU A 73 20.38 -7.30 -2.48
N LEU A 74 20.69 -6.01 -2.46
CA LEU A 74 21.08 -5.24 -3.64
C LEU A 74 22.61 -5.27 -3.90
N GLY A 75 23.39 -5.69 -2.90
CA GLY A 75 24.85 -5.69 -2.97
C GLY A 75 25.49 -4.29 -2.95
N CYS A 76 24.77 -3.29 -2.44
CA CYS A 76 25.25 -1.90 -2.32
C CYS A 76 24.63 -1.21 -1.10
N ASP A 77 25.34 -0.21 -0.56
CA ASP A 77 24.90 0.53 0.62
C ASP A 77 24.00 1.71 0.19
N VAL A 78 22.69 1.49 0.24
CA VAL A 78 21.66 2.47 -0.15
C VAL A 78 20.74 2.87 1.00
N CYS A 79 20.75 2.13 2.10
CA CYS A 79 19.99 2.41 3.30
C CYS A 79 20.95 2.64 4.46
N SER A 80 20.63 3.60 5.34
CA SER A 80 21.45 3.87 6.53
C SER A 80 21.38 2.70 7.52
N VAL A 81 22.53 2.22 7.96
CA VAL A 81 22.67 1.14 8.95
C VAL A 81 23.37 1.69 10.18
N GLY A 82 22.77 1.51 11.37
CA GLY A 82 23.35 1.95 12.64
C GLY A 82 22.57 1.44 13.84
N ASP A 83 23.12 1.65 15.04
CA ASP A 83 22.55 1.15 16.30
C ASP A 83 21.49 2.08 16.90
N ASP A 84 21.45 3.36 16.50
CA ASP A 84 20.44 4.34 16.92
C ASP A 84 19.29 4.42 15.89
N GLU A 85 18.25 5.21 16.14
CA GLU A 85 17.08 5.45 15.23
C GLU A 85 17.53 6.01 13.86
N THR A 86 18.29 5.21 13.10
CA THR A 86 18.98 5.62 11.87
C THR A 86 18.03 5.74 10.68
N THR A 87 16.95 4.98 10.65
CA THR A 87 15.93 5.07 9.60
C THR A 87 14.74 5.87 10.13
N ALA A 88 14.89 7.19 10.14
CA ALA A 88 13.80 8.10 10.55
C ALA A 88 12.81 8.39 9.42
N VAL A 89 13.18 8.09 8.16
CA VAL A 89 12.42 8.37 6.94
C VAL A 89 12.44 7.12 6.05
N ALA A 90 11.31 6.78 5.45
CA ALA A 90 11.25 5.64 4.52
C ALA A 90 12.16 5.87 3.31
N THR A 91 12.89 4.82 2.91
CA THR A 91 13.74 4.83 1.72
C THR A 91 13.14 3.93 0.65
N VAL A 92 12.84 4.51 -0.52
CA VAL A 92 12.32 3.81 -1.69
C VAL A 92 13.48 3.53 -2.64
N VAL A 93 13.77 2.27 -2.90
CA VAL A 93 14.86 1.85 -3.79
C VAL A 93 14.29 1.22 -5.04
N GLN A 94 14.62 1.78 -6.20
CA GLN A 94 14.12 1.37 -7.51
C GLN A 94 15.24 1.25 -8.54
N TYR A 95 14.94 0.71 -9.72
CA TYR A 95 15.88 0.66 -10.83
C TYR A 95 16.16 2.05 -11.40
N GLY A 96 17.41 2.30 -11.73
CA GLY A 96 17.87 3.43 -12.52
C GLY A 96 19.14 3.08 -13.28
N GLU A 97 19.31 3.57 -14.50
CA GLU A 97 20.51 3.33 -15.32
C GLU A 97 21.78 3.89 -14.64
N THR A 98 21.59 4.96 -13.86
CA THR A 98 22.65 5.59 -13.05
C THR A 98 22.23 5.64 -11.59
N ALA A 99 23.20 5.44 -10.69
CA ALA A 99 22.96 5.58 -9.27
C ALA A 99 22.69 7.05 -8.92
N GLY A 100 21.64 7.31 -8.16
CA GLY A 100 21.22 8.64 -7.73
C GLY A 100 20.25 8.58 -6.55
N ALA A 101 20.11 9.70 -5.84
CA ALA A 101 19.14 9.83 -4.77
C ALA A 101 18.47 11.21 -4.79
N GLU A 102 17.22 11.26 -4.30
CA GLU A 102 16.42 12.47 -4.18
C GLU A 102 15.68 12.48 -2.83
N LEU A 103 15.63 13.65 -2.20
CA LEU A 103 14.72 13.91 -1.08
C LEU A 103 13.36 14.33 -1.62
N VAL A 104 12.31 13.72 -1.11
CA VAL A 104 10.92 14.11 -1.38
C VAL A 104 10.41 14.89 -0.18
N LEU A 105 10.15 16.18 -0.36
CA LEU A 105 9.76 17.13 0.68
C LEU A 105 8.28 17.49 0.58
N ALA A 106 7.63 17.66 1.73
CA ALA A 106 6.25 18.15 1.78
C ALA A 106 6.16 19.62 1.31
N GLU A 107 5.19 19.90 0.42
CA GLU A 107 4.81 21.26 0.05
C GLU A 107 3.40 21.56 0.56
N PRO A 108 3.19 22.65 1.32
CA PRO A 108 1.87 23.02 1.81
C PRO A 108 0.92 23.35 0.64
N GLY A 109 -0.05 22.49 0.38
CA GLY A 109 -1.09 22.69 -0.64
C GLY A 109 -0.68 22.41 -2.08
N GLY A 110 0.53 21.86 -2.32
CA GLY A 110 1.08 21.52 -3.65
C GLY A 110 1.59 20.09 -3.76
N GLU A 111 2.11 19.73 -4.92
CA GLU A 111 2.80 18.47 -5.13
C GLU A 111 4.13 18.42 -4.35
N PRO A 112 4.57 17.23 -3.89
CA PRO A 112 5.84 17.08 -3.19
C PRO A 112 7.02 17.58 -4.02
N ARG A 113 7.91 18.34 -3.38
CA ARG A 113 9.13 18.85 -4.03
C ARG A 113 10.24 17.80 -3.96
N ARG A 114 10.89 17.55 -5.10
CA ARG A 114 12.07 16.68 -5.21
C ARG A 114 13.34 17.51 -5.19
N VAL A 115 14.30 17.11 -4.35
CA VAL A 115 15.61 17.75 -4.21
C VAL A 115 16.69 16.71 -4.37
N PRO A 116 17.60 16.85 -5.36
CA PRO A 116 18.71 15.92 -5.54
C PRO A 116 19.56 15.80 -4.28
N LEU A 117 19.94 14.56 -3.93
CA LEU A 117 20.75 14.21 -2.78
C LEU A 117 22.02 13.51 -3.27
N PRO A 118 23.23 13.98 -2.92
CA PRO A 118 24.47 13.25 -3.15
C PRO A 118 24.45 11.90 -2.41
N LEU A 119 24.93 10.83 -3.06
CA LEU A 119 24.92 9.48 -2.49
C LEU A 119 25.77 9.35 -1.21
N ASP A 120 26.80 10.15 -1.07
CA ASP A 120 27.67 10.23 0.12
C ASP A 120 26.95 10.88 1.32
N GLU A 121 25.91 11.68 1.09
CA GLU A 121 25.07 12.26 2.13
C GLU A 121 23.86 11.37 2.50
N LEU A 122 23.60 10.31 1.74
CA LEU A 122 22.45 9.43 1.92
C LEU A 122 22.36 8.82 3.33
N LEU A 123 23.51 8.44 3.90
CA LEU A 123 23.60 7.76 5.19
C LEU A 123 23.42 8.69 6.42
N GLY A 124 23.21 9.98 6.21
CA GLY A 124 23.07 10.97 7.30
C GLY A 124 21.74 11.69 7.35
N ILE A 125 20.75 11.24 6.59
CA ILE A 125 19.46 11.94 6.49
C ILE A 125 18.60 11.72 7.72
N THR A 126 18.17 12.84 8.31
CA THR A 126 17.21 12.91 9.40
C THR A 126 16.10 13.90 9.06
N PRO A 127 14.97 13.92 9.78
CA PRO A 127 13.94 14.95 9.58
C PRO A 127 14.44 16.39 9.75
N ALA A 128 15.59 16.59 10.43
CA ALA A 128 16.22 17.88 10.65
C ALA A 128 17.35 18.20 9.66
N THR A 129 17.48 17.45 8.58
CA THR A 129 18.55 17.66 7.59
C THR A 129 18.50 19.06 6.96
N PRO A 130 19.64 19.79 6.87
CA PRO A 130 19.66 21.16 6.35
C PRO A 130 19.10 21.31 4.94
N ARG A 131 19.25 20.30 4.06
CA ARG A 131 18.70 20.30 2.69
C ARG A 131 17.17 20.32 2.65
N ALA A 132 16.50 19.94 3.73
CA ALA A 132 15.05 20.01 3.85
C ALA A 132 14.54 21.45 4.00
N ASP A 133 15.41 22.42 4.32
CA ASP A 133 15.07 23.84 4.48
C ASP A 133 13.87 24.05 5.45
N GLY A 134 13.87 23.31 6.56
CA GLY A 134 12.80 23.33 7.55
C GLY A 134 11.49 22.65 7.11
N ARG A 135 11.47 22.00 5.94
CA ARG A 135 10.34 21.23 5.44
C ARG A 135 10.40 19.80 5.94
N GLU A 136 9.27 19.17 5.95
CA GLU A 136 9.17 17.77 6.32
C GLU A 136 9.70 16.88 5.19
N VAL A 137 10.62 15.98 5.53
CA VAL A 137 11.10 14.94 4.60
C VAL A 137 10.08 13.80 4.61
N LEU A 138 9.45 13.57 3.47
CA LEU A 138 8.43 12.52 3.31
C LEU A 138 9.07 11.15 3.09
N ARG A 139 10.06 11.09 2.21
CA ARG A 139 10.83 9.89 1.87
C ARG A 139 12.11 10.23 1.13
N ILE A 140 12.95 9.23 0.96
CA ILE A 140 14.14 9.25 0.14
C ILE A 140 13.91 8.31 -1.04
N ASP A 141 14.00 8.81 -2.27
CA ASP A 141 13.95 8.00 -3.49
C ASP A 141 15.38 7.72 -3.94
N VAL A 142 15.77 6.44 -4.04
CA VAL A 142 17.10 5.99 -4.45
C VAL A 142 16.97 5.16 -5.71
N SER A 143 17.79 5.46 -6.72
CA SER A 143 17.87 4.71 -7.97
C SER A 143 19.22 4.03 -8.08
N VAL A 144 19.26 2.73 -8.41
CA VAL A 144 20.51 1.97 -8.58
C VAL A 144 20.40 0.99 -9.76
N PRO A 145 21.51 0.75 -10.50
CA PRO A 145 21.54 -0.17 -11.63
C PRO A 145 21.67 -1.64 -11.18
N SER A 146 20.72 -2.12 -10.36
CA SER A 146 20.71 -3.50 -9.86
C SER A 146 19.89 -4.40 -10.79
N PRO A 147 20.42 -5.58 -11.21
CA PRO A 147 19.68 -6.53 -12.03
C PRO A 147 18.37 -7.00 -11.38
N LEU A 148 18.33 -7.10 -10.05
CA LEU A 148 17.14 -7.47 -9.30
C LEU A 148 16.00 -6.45 -9.47
N LEU A 149 16.36 -5.17 -9.51
CA LEU A 149 15.40 -4.06 -9.66
C LEU A 149 14.99 -3.84 -11.11
N ALA A 150 15.80 -4.26 -12.08
CA ALA A 150 15.50 -4.14 -13.51
C ALA A 150 14.19 -4.87 -13.89
N ASP A 151 13.79 -5.85 -13.08
CA ASP A 151 12.50 -6.52 -13.19
C ASP A 151 11.31 -5.71 -12.67
N GLY A 152 11.48 -4.44 -12.35
CA GLY A 152 10.43 -3.56 -11.85
C GLY A 152 10.15 -3.70 -10.35
N LEU A 153 11.00 -4.43 -9.61
CA LEU A 153 10.90 -4.48 -8.15
C LEU A 153 11.30 -3.15 -7.53
N VAL A 154 10.49 -2.69 -6.58
CA VAL A 154 10.74 -1.49 -5.79
C VAL A 154 10.73 -1.90 -4.32
N PHE A 155 11.86 -1.72 -3.63
CA PHE A 155 11.95 -2.00 -2.20
C PHE A 155 11.73 -0.72 -1.39
N ILE A 156 10.91 -0.83 -0.35
CA ILE A 156 10.63 0.27 0.58
C ILE A 156 11.13 -0.15 1.95
N ASP A 157 12.28 0.40 2.35
CA ASP A 157 12.80 0.26 3.71
C ASP A 157 12.06 1.23 4.62
N THR A 158 11.43 0.71 5.67
CA THR A 158 10.63 1.51 6.59
C THR A 158 11.35 1.75 7.91
N PRO A 159 11.05 2.86 8.59
CA PRO A 159 11.40 3.02 9.99
C PRO A 159 10.92 1.81 10.81
N GLY A 160 11.70 1.37 11.80
CA GLY A 160 11.36 0.20 12.61
C GLY A 160 9.99 0.34 13.26
N VAL A 161 9.13 -0.66 13.09
CA VAL A 161 7.83 -0.78 13.76
C VAL A 161 7.94 -1.83 14.85
N GLY A 162 7.47 -1.53 16.07
CA GLY A 162 7.47 -2.52 17.13
C GLY A 162 8.76 -2.55 17.97
N GLY A 163 9.05 -1.47 18.64
CA GLY A 163 9.89 -1.37 19.83
C GLY A 163 9.09 -0.61 20.86
N HIS A 164 9.49 -0.66 22.11
CA HIS A 164 8.83 0.09 23.17
C HIS A 164 8.68 1.58 22.76
N GLY A 165 7.45 2.01 22.44
CA GLY A 165 7.12 3.40 22.13
C GLY A 165 7.38 3.87 20.71
N ASN A 166 7.27 3.00 19.68
CA ASN A 166 7.55 3.44 18.31
C ASN A 166 6.31 3.98 17.57
N PRO A 167 6.34 5.29 17.23
CA PRO A 167 5.22 6.00 16.56
C PRO A 167 4.97 5.59 15.11
N HIS A 168 5.85 4.80 14.49
CA HIS A 168 5.84 4.55 13.06
C HIS A 168 4.85 3.47 12.59
N ALA A 169 4.19 2.74 13.51
CA ALA A 169 3.32 1.62 13.16
C ALA A 169 2.16 2.02 12.23
N ALA A 170 1.46 3.11 12.53
CA ALA A 170 0.31 3.55 11.73
C ALA A 170 0.72 4.09 10.34
N GLY A 171 1.86 4.78 10.25
CA GLY A 171 2.42 5.23 8.97
C GLY A 171 2.86 4.06 8.08
N THR A 172 3.42 3.02 8.69
CA THR A 172 3.84 1.81 8.00
C THR A 172 2.65 0.99 7.48
N LEU A 173 1.53 0.92 8.22
CA LEU A 173 0.31 0.25 7.76
C LEU A 173 -0.25 0.91 6.49
N GLY A 174 -0.14 2.23 6.36
CA GLY A 174 -0.50 2.94 5.12
C GLY A 174 0.37 2.54 3.92
N LEU A 175 1.66 2.24 4.12
CA LEU A 175 2.52 1.73 3.05
C LEU A 175 2.18 0.28 2.69
N ILE A 176 1.78 -0.54 3.67
CA ILE A 176 1.44 -1.95 3.48
C ILE A 176 0.24 -2.13 2.55
N THR A 177 -0.77 -1.25 2.64
CA THR A 177 -1.93 -1.31 1.72
C THR A 177 -1.58 -1.05 0.26
N SER A 178 -0.44 -0.37 0.01
CA SER A 178 0.07 -0.09 -1.33
C SER A 178 1.06 -1.13 -1.84
N ALA A 179 1.39 -2.10 -1.01
CA ALA A 179 2.42 -3.08 -1.30
C ALA A 179 1.84 -4.27 -2.07
N ASP A 180 2.55 -4.71 -3.10
CA ASP A 180 2.30 -6.00 -3.75
C ASP A 180 2.78 -7.17 -2.89
N ALA A 181 3.80 -6.92 -2.04
CA ALA A 181 4.29 -7.87 -1.06
C ALA A 181 4.88 -7.17 0.18
N VAL A 182 4.83 -7.86 1.32
CA VAL A 182 5.43 -7.40 2.57
C VAL A 182 6.40 -8.45 3.12
N LEU A 183 7.59 -8.00 3.48
CA LEU A 183 8.61 -8.78 4.17
C LEU A 183 8.70 -8.32 5.62
N VAL A 184 8.29 -9.19 6.55
CA VAL A 184 8.31 -8.92 7.99
C VAL A 184 9.61 -9.47 8.57
N LEU A 185 10.53 -8.59 9.00
CA LEU A 185 11.79 -8.99 9.62
C LEU A 185 11.64 -9.10 11.14
N SER A 186 12.14 -10.22 11.68
CA SER A 186 12.45 -10.40 13.09
C SER A 186 13.81 -11.09 13.19
N ASP A 187 14.61 -10.79 14.21
CA ASP A 187 15.89 -11.47 14.34
C ASP A 187 15.77 -12.81 15.12
N SER A 188 16.78 -13.63 15.01
CA SER A 188 16.82 -14.95 15.64
C SER A 188 17.27 -14.92 17.11
N SER A 189 17.26 -13.75 17.78
CA SER A 189 17.63 -13.62 19.20
C SER A 189 16.50 -14.06 20.15
N ALA A 190 15.25 -13.90 19.74
CA ALA A 190 14.06 -14.18 20.55
C ALA A 190 12.91 -14.71 19.70
N GLU A 191 11.94 -15.34 20.38
CA GLU A 191 10.67 -15.76 19.76
C GLU A 191 9.76 -14.55 19.54
N PHE A 192 8.78 -14.66 18.63
CA PHE A 192 7.77 -13.63 18.41
C PHE A 192 7.03 -13.29 19.70
N THR A 193 6.96 -12.02 19.98
CA THR A 193 6.14 -11.48 21.04
C THR A 193 4.66 -11.38 20.62
N GLU A 194 3.75 -11.28 21.57
CA GLU A 194 2.32 -11.11 21.28
C GLU A 194 2.03 -9.88 20.39
N PRO A 195 2.66 -8.71 20.61
CA PRO A 195 2.52 -7.56 19.71
C PRO A 195 3.01 -7.80 18.28
N GLU A 196 4.11 -8.54 18.12
CA GLU A 196 4.59 -8.89 16.77
C GLU A 196 3.61 -9.82 16.06
N VAL A 197 3.02 -10.79 16.75
CA VAL A 197 1.98 -11.66 16.18
C VAL A 197 0.72 -10.85 15.83
N ALA A 198 0.33 -9.88 16.67
CA ALA A 198 -0.79 -8.98 16.37
C ALA A 198 -0.51 -8.13 15.12
N PHE A 199 0.69 -7.57 15.01
CA PHE A 199 1.13 -6.82 13.84
C PHE A 199 1.17 -7.68 12.56
N ILE A 200 1.70 -8.91 12.64
CA ILE A 200 1.68 -9.86 11.52
C ILE A 200 0.24 -10.14 11.06
N ARG A 201 -0.71 -10.28 11.99
CA ARG A 201 -2.13 -10.45 11.66
C ARG A 201 -2.68 -9.25 10.89
N GLN A 202 -2.36 -8.02 11.31
CA GLN A 202 -2.76 -6.79 10.61
C GLN A 202 -2.17 -6.76 9.19
N VAL A 203 -0.88 -7.09 9.03
CA VAL A 203 -0.20 -7.15 7.73
C VAL A 203 -0.85 -8.17 6.79
N LEU A 204 -1.16 -9.38 7.29
CA LEU A 204 -1.82 -10.44 6.51
C LEU A 204 -3.22 -10.06 6.03
N ASN A 205 -3.93 -9.22 6.78
CA ASN A 205 -5.24 -8.70 6.36
C ASN A 205 -5.12 -7.59 5.29
N LEU A 206 -4.00 -6.86 5.24
CA LEU A 206 -3.82 -5.72 4.35
C LEU A 206 -3.07 -6.07 3.06
N CYS A 207 -2.23 -7.09 3.07
CA CYS A 207 -1.41 -7.47 1.92
C CYS A 207 -1.56 -8.96 1.59
N PRO A 208 -1.81 -9.30 0.31
CA PRO A 208 -2.07 -10.68 -0.09
C PRO A 208 -0.80 -11.56 -0.18
N VAL A 209 0.39 -10.96 -0.20
CA VAL A 209 1.67 -11.70 -0.26
C VAL A 209 2.56 -11.24 0.89
N VAL A 210 2.72 -12.08 1.89
CA VAL A 210 3.54 -11.78 3.06
C VAL A 210 4.52 -12.93 3.32
N ALA A 211 5.76 -12.60 3.71
CA ALA A 211 6.72 -13.56 4.25
C ALA A 211 7.41 -12.99 5.50
N GLY A 212 7.68 -13.85 6.46
CA GLY A 212 8.52 -13.55 7.60
C GLY A 212 9.99 -13.87 7.29
N LEU A 213 10.88 -12.93 7.55
CA LEU A 213 12.32 -13.13 7.44
C LEU A 213 12.92 -13.21 8.84
N VAL A 214 13.54 -14.36 9.18
CA VAL A 214 14.25 -14.54 10.45
C VAL A 214 15.72 -14.20 10.20
N SER A 215 16.11 -13.00 10.60
CA SER A 215 17.43 -12.42 10.31
C SER A 215 18.50 -12.82 11.35
N LYS A 216 19.77 -12.46 11.08
CA LYS A 216 20.92 -12.66 11.95
C LYS A 216 21.18 -14.13 12.33
N THR A 217 20.92 -15.06 11.40
CA THR A 217 21.15 -16.50 11.63
C THR A 217 22.62 -16.86 11.83
N ASP A 218 23.53 -16.02 11.37
CA ASP A 218 24.97 -16.09 11.60
C ASP A 218 25.38 -15.79 13.04
N LEU A 219 24.61 -14.94 13.73
CA LEU A 219 24.95 -14.47 15.07
C LEU A 219 24.40 -15.39 16.17
N TYR A 220 23.28 -16.07 15.92
CA TYR A 220 22.58 -16.87 16.93
C TYR A 220 22.57 -18.36 16.56
N PRO A 221 23.38 -19.22 17.22
CA PRO A 221 23.52 -20.64 16.86
C PRO A 221 22.24 -21.45 16.98
N HIS A 222 21.27 -20.99 17.77
CA HIS A 222 20.00 -21.68 18.03
C HIS A 222 18.83 -21.14 17.17
N TRP A 223 19.09 -20.38 16.10
CA TRP A 223 18.08 -19.80 15.25
C TRP A 223 17.02 -20.78 14.75
N ARG A 224 17.36 -22.05 14.50
CA ARG A 224 16.40 -23.08 14.08
C ARG A 224 15.30 -23.32 15.12
N ARG A 225 15.65 -23.31 16.42
CA ARG A 225 14.67 -23.42 17.51
C ARG A 225 13.75 -22.21 17.57
N ILE A 226 14.28 -21.02 17.29
CA ILE A 226 13.48 -19.79 17.24
C ILE A 226 12.49 -19.84 16.06
N VAL A 227 12.93 -20.30 14.88
CA VAL A 227 12.04 -20.50 13.72
C VAL A 227 10.92 -21.50 14.05
N ASP A 228 11.24 -22.65 14.66
CA ASP A 228 10.26 -23.65 15.05
C ASP A 228 9.25 -23.11 16.08
N ALA A 229 9.74 -22.36 17.08
CA ALA A 229 8.90 -21.72 18.08
C ALA A 229 7.97 -20.67 17.45
N ASN A 230 8.49 -19.84 16.54
CA ASN A 230 7.71 -18.86 15.80
C ASN A 230 6.63 -19.49 14.94
N HIS A 231 6.91 -20.61 14.27
CA HIS A 231 5.86 -21.42 13.60
C HIS A 231 4.77 -21.86 14.58
N GLY A 232 5.16 -22.29 15.79
CA GLY A 232 4.21 -22.66 16.83
C GLY A 232 3.35 -21.49 17.32
N HIS A 233 3.91 -20.27 17.45
CA HIS A 233 3.16 -19.05 17.79
C HIS A 233 2.15 -18.68 16.70
N LEU A 234 2.56 -18.70 15.44
CA LEU A 234 1.69 -18.40 14.29
C LEU A 234 0.55 -19.41 14.19
N GLN A 235 0.82 -20.73 14.32
CA GLN A 235 -0.21 -21.77 14.31
C GLN A 235 -1.24 -21.58 15.43
N ARG A 236 -0.80 -21.26 16.65
CA ARG A 236 -1.71 -20.98 17.78
C ARG A 236 -2.57 -19.74 17.53
N ALA A 237 -2.05 -18.77 16.80
CA ALA A 237 -2.76 -17.57 16.41
C ALA A 237 -3.68 -17.78 15.18
N GLY A 238 -3.65 -18.97 14.55
CA GLY A 238 -4.40 -19.26 13.32
C GLY A 238 -3.86 -18.53 12.09
N LEU A 239 -2.55 -18.21 12.07
CA LEU A 239 -1.90 -17.45 11.00
C LEU A 239 -0.99 -18.40 10.19
N GLU A 240 -1.05 -18.24 8.86
CA GLU A 240 -0.14 -18.92 7.92
C GLU A 240 0.84 -17.88 7.35
N LEU A 241 2.12 -18.03 7.69
CA LEU A 241 3.19 -17.16 7.22
C LEU A 241 4.42 -18.01 6.92
N PRO A 242 4.96 -18.00 5.68
CA PRO A 242 6.25 -18.63 5.40
C PRO A 242 7.37 -17.87 6.13
N LEU A 243 8.22 -18.62 6.85
CA LEU A 243 9.38 -18.06 7.52
C LEU A 243 10.64 -18.47 6.75
N ILE A 244 11.43 -17.47 6.34
CA ILE A 244 12.68 -17.65 5.58
C ILE A 244 13.84 -17.17 6.46
N PRO A 245 14.69 -18.09 6.94
CA PRO A 245 15.88 -17.71 7.70
C PRO A 245 16.92 -17.08 6.79
N ILE A 246 17.49 -15.94 7.20
CA ILE A 246 18.48 -15.22 6.40
C ILE A 246 19.65 -14.68 7.25
N SER A 247 20.81 -14.53 6.62
CA SER A 247 21.93 -13.76 7.13
C SER A 247 22.42 -12.75 6.11
N SER A 248 22.22 -11.48 6.39
CA SER A 248 22.71 -10.37 5.57
C SER A 248 24.24 -10.29 5.57
N VAL A 249 24.88 -10.69 6.67
CA VAL A 249 26.34 -10.70 6.81
C VAL A 249 26.94 -11.79 5.91
N LEU A 250 26.43 -13.03 5.99
CA LEU A 250 26.88 -14.11 5.12
C LEU A 250 26.69 -13.76 3.65
N ARG A 251 25.53 -13.19 3.30
CA ARG A 251 25.26 -12.73 1.93
C ARG A 251 26.28 -11.70 1.44
N SER A 252 26.58 -10.68 2.24
CA SER A 252 27.57 -9.65 1.89
C SER A 252 28.98 -10.24 1.73
N HIS A 253 29.32 -11.25 2.54
CA HIS A 253 30.61 -11.97 2.42
C HIS A 253 30.61 -12.84 1.17
N ALA A 254 29.54 -13.58 0.89
CA ALA A 254 29.42 -14.42 -0.30
C ALA A 254 29.60 -13.60 -1.59
N LEU A 255 28.99 -12.41 -1.67
CA LEU A 255 29.15 -11.51 -2.80
C LEU A 255 30.58 -11.00 -2.98
N ARG A 256 31.27 -10.69 -1.87
CA ARG A 256 32.69 -10.21 -1.93
C ARG A 256 33.66 -11.29 -2.30
N LEU A 257 33.39 -12.55 -1.90
CA LEU A 257 34.32 -13.69 -2.10
C LEU A 257 33.94 -14.52 -3.33
N ASP A 258 32.80 -14.23 -3.98
CA ASP A 258 32.16 -15.05 -5.03
C ASP A 258 31.99 -16.52 -4.57
N ASP A 259 31.57 -16.69 -3.30
CA ASP A 259 31.41 -17.97 -2.63
C ASP A 259 29.97 -18.45 -2.67
N ARG A 260 29.69 -19.51 -3.46
CA ARG A 260 28.36 -20.06 -3.64
C ARG A 260 27.86 -20.89 -2.45
N GLU A 261 28.75 -21.48 -1.66
CA GLU A 261 28.37 -22.24 -0.47
C GLU A 261 27.89 -21.27 0.62
N LEU A 262 28.63 -20.19 0.82
CA LEU A 262 28.26 -19.12 1.73
C LEU A 262 26.95 -18.44 1.30
N ASP A 263 26.74 -18.28 -0.01
CA ASP A 263 25.48 -17.74 -0.54
C ASP A 263 24.31 -18.66 -0.25
N ALA A 264 24.47 -19.97 -0.45
CA ALA A 264 23.45 -20.95 -0.11
C ALA A 264 23.13 -20.95 1.40
N GLU A 265 24.15 -20.82 2.26
CA GLU A 265 24.00 -20.76 3.71
C GLU A 265 23.33 -19.46 4.18
N SER A 266 23.46 -18.38 3.40
CA SER A 266 22.86 -17.08 3.72
C SER A 266 21.31 -17.07 3.71
N GLY A 267 20.66 -18.06 3.10
CA GLY A 267 19.19 -18.14 2.91
C GLY A 267 18.62 -17.21 1.82
N PHE A 268 19.46 -16.38 1.20
CA PHE A 268 19.00 -15.49 0.11
C PHE A 268 18.52 -16.23 -1.14
N PRO A 269 19.06 -17.38 -1.55
CA PRO A 269 18.49 -18.16 -2.66
C PRO A 269 17.02 -18.54 -2.44
N ASP A 270 16.60 -18.93 -1.23
CA ASP A 270 15.21 -19.25 -0.91
C ASP A 270 14.33 -17.99 -0.96
N LEU A 271 14.84 -16.84 -0.49
CA LEU A 271 14.18 -15.56 -0.62
C LEU A 271 13.98 -15.17 -2.09
N TYR A 272 15.01 -15.30 -2.94
CA TYR A 272 14.88 -15.02 -4.37
C TYR A 272 13.86 -15.93 -5.05
N GLN A 273 13.78 -17.20 -4.63
CA GLN A 273 12.76 -18.11 -5.11
C GLN A 273 11.37 -17.62 -4.70
N PHE A 274 11.17 -17.23 -3.45
CA PHE A 274 9.90 -16.68 -2.96
C PHE A 274 9.51 -15.41 -3.74
N LEU A 275 10.42 -14.46 -3.89
CA LEU A 275 10.18 -13.21 -4.63
C LEU A 275 9.73 -13.50 -6.07
N ARG A 276 10.42 -14.39 -6.75
CA ARG A 276 10.10 -14.77 -8.13
C ARG A 276 8.75 -15.48 -8.24
N ASP A 277 8.53 -16.52 -7.41
CA ASP A 277 7.42 -17.45 -7.58
C ASP A 277 6.10 -16.90 -7.00
N LYS A 278 6.16 -16.02 -6.01
CA LYS A 278 4.98 -15.46 -5.31
C LYS A 278 4.74 -14.00 -5.64
N VAL A 279 5.77 -13.18 -5.72
CA VAL A 279 5.64 -11.73 -5.89
C VAL A 279 5.61 -11.37 -7.37
N VAL A 280 6.70 -11.65 -8.10
CA VAL A 280 6.81 -11.29 -9.53
C VAL A 280 5.76 -12.01 -10.37
N ALA A 281 5.56 -13.32 -10.16
CA ALA A 281 4.57 -14.09 -10.91
C ALA A 281 3.13 -13.57 -10.73
N ARG A 282 2.78 -13.11 -9.52
CA ARG A 282 1.47 -12.50 -9.24
C ARG A 282 1.35 -11.12 -9.89
N GLY A 283 2.35 -10.26 -9.77
CA GLY A 283 2.38 -8.95 -10.43
C GLY A 283 2.21 -9.07 -11.95
N GLU A 284 2.91 -10.03 -12.57
CA GLU A 284 2.74 -10.32 -14.01
C GLU A 284 1.34 -10.80 -14.36
N ALA A 285 0.72 -11.63 -13.51
CA ALA A 285 -0.64 -12.12 -13.74
C ALA A 285 -1.66 -10.98 -13.66
N ASN A 286 -1.52 -10.07 -12.70
CA ASN A 286 -2.37 -8.90 -12.56
C ASN A 286 -2.22 -7.94 -13.75
N THR A 287 -0.98 -7.64 -14.16
CA THR A 287 -0.72 -6.81 -15.34
C THR A 287 -1.33 -7.41 -16.61
N ARG A 288 -1.19 -8.74 -16.81
CA ARG A 288 -1.81 -9.42 -17.96
C ARG A 288 -3.32 -9.31 -17.94
N ARG A 289 -3.96 -9.50 -16.78
CA ARG A 289 -5.42 -9.37 -16.65
C ARG A 289 -5.87 -7.95 -16.99
N ALA A 290 -5.21 -6.92 -16.46
CA ALA A 290 -5.51 -5.53 -16.75
C ALA A 290 -5.39 -5.22 -18.27
N VAL A 291 -4.33 -5.69 -18.92
CA VAL A 291 -4.17 -5.54 -20.39
C VAL A 291 -5.31 -6.19 -21.16
N VAL A 292 -5.70 -7.40 -20.77
CA VAL A 292 -6.82 -8.11 -21.43
C VAL A 292 -8.11 -7.32 -21.32
N MET A 293 -8.40 -6.78 -20.15
CA MET A 293 -9.59 -5.96 -19.92
C MET A 293 -9.56 -4.66 -20.74
N ASP A 294 -8.42 -3.95 -20.76
CA ASP A 294 -8.29 -2.74 -21.56
C ASP A 294 -8.49 -3.02 -23.06
N VAL A 295 -7.82 -4.04 -23.59
CA VAL A 295 -7.95 -4.41 -25.01
C VAL A 295 -9.37 -4.84 -25.37
N GLN A 296 -10.02 -5.66 -24.53
CA GLN A 296 -11.40 -6.11 -24.76
C GLN A 296 -12.38 -4.94 -24.71
N SER A 297 -12.24 -4.05 -23.73
CA SER A 297 -13.08 -2.85 -23.61
C SER A 297 -12.90 -1.93 -24.82
N ILE A 298 -11.66 -1.62 -25.22
CA ILE A 298 -11.39 -0.78 -26.39
C ILE A 298 -11.96 -1.43 -27.66
N ALA A 299 -11.71 -2.73 -27.85
CA ALA A 299 -12.22 -3.47 -29.02
C ALA A 299 -13.75 -3.49 -29.07
N ALA A 300 -14.43 -3.59 -27.91
CA ALA A 300 -15.89 -3.54 -27.84
C ALA A 300 -16.45 -2.18 -28.28
N HIS A 301 -15.85 -1.08 -27.83
CA HIS A 301 -16.23 0.27 -28.26
C HIS A 301 -16.03 0.50 -29.76
N LEU A 302 -14.88 0.06 -30.31
CA LEU A 302 -14.60 0.14 -31.73
C LEU A 302 -15.55 -0.73 -32.56
N SER A 303 -15.85 -1.95 -32.08
CA SER A 303 -16.77 -2.88 -32.75
C SER A 303 -18.20 -2.36 -32.79
N LEU A 304 -18.66 -1.66 -31.74
CA LEU A 304 -19.96 -1.01 -31.71
C LEU A 304 -20.09 0.05 -32.80
N GLU A 305 -19.09 0.92 -32.91
CA GLU A 305 -19.07 2.01 -33.91
C GLU A 305 -18.99 1.46 -35.31
N MET A 306 -17.98 0.63 -35.61
CA MET A 306 -17.80 0.01 -36.93
C MET A 306 -18.95 -0.90 -37.34
N GLY A 307 -19.48 -1.68 -36.40
CA GLY A 307 -20.63 -2.57 -36.66
C GLY A 307 -21.90 -1.82 -37.00
N SER A 308 -22.14 -0.69 -36.32
CA SER A 308 -23.28 0.19 -36.59
C SER A 308 -23.17 0.86 -37.96
N GLU A 309 -21.99 1.36 -38.31
CA GLU A 309 -21.70 1.93 -39.62
C GLU A 309 -21.83 0.89 -40.74
N LEU A 310 -21.25 -0.30 -40.55
CA LEU A 310 -21.33 -1.40 -41.53
C LEU A 310 -22.76 -1.85 -41.77
N ALA A 311 -23.59 -1.97 -40.75
CA ALA A 311 -25.00 -2.33 -40.85
C ALA A 311 -25.75 -1.31 -41.70
N ALA A 312 -25.54 -0.02 -41.49
CA ALA A 312 -26.16 1.05 -42.26
C ALA A 312 -25.70 1.08 -43.75
N LEU A 313 -24.40 0.75 -44.01
CA LEU A 313 -23.88 0.67 -45.38
C LEU A 313 -24.41 -0.53 -46.14
N ARG A 314 -24.58 -1.70 -45.51
CA ARG A 314 -25.06 -2.92 -46.13
C ARG A 314 -26.53 -2.84 -46.52
N ASP A 315 -27.34 -2.30 -45.63
CA ASP A 315 -28.78 -2.15 -45.86
C ASP A 315 -29.30 -0.79 -45.39
N PRO A 316 -29.37 0.20 -46.29
CA PRO A 316 -29.87 1.52 -45.96
C PRO A 316 -31.35 1.55 -45.49
N SER A 317 -32.12 0.51 -45.77
CA SER A 317 -33.50 0.42 -45.27
C SER A 317 -33.56 0.13 -43.78
N THR A 318 -32.53 -0.54 -43.25
CA THR A 318 -32.39 -0.80 -41.82
C THR A 318 -31.64 0.32 -41.07
N ALA A 319 -30.97 1.22 -41.79
CA ALA A 319 -30.23 2.34 -41.20
C ALA A 319 -31.08 3.19 -40.26
N GLN A 320 -32.35 3.45 -40.63
CA GLN A 320 -33.28 4.18 -39.76
C GLN A 320 -33.61 3.44 -38.47
N ALA A 321 -33.73 2.10 -38.55
CA ALA A 321 -33.94 1.27 -37.36
C ALA A 321 -32.69 1.22 -36.47
N ALA A 322 -31.50 1.16 -37.06
CA ALA A 322 -30.23 1.22 -36.36
C ALA A 322 -30.04 2.58 -35.64
N VAL A 323 -30.28 3.69 -36.36
CA VAL A 323 -30.26 5.04 -35.77
C VAL A 323 -31.28 5.17 -34.63
N ALA A 324 -32.51 4.65 -34.79
CA ALA A 324 -33.51 4.65 -33.71
C ALA A 324 -33.07 3.76 -32.52
N GLY A 325 -32.35 2.67 -32.78
CA GLY A 325 -31.75 1.85 -31.73
C GLY A 325 -30.67 2.60 -30.95
N LEU A 326 -29.75 3.25 -31.66
CA LEU A 326 -28.69 4.07 -31.06
C LEU A 326 -29.23 5.29 -30.32
N HIS A 327 -30.30 5.93 -30.81
CA HIS A 327 -30.98 7.00 -30.05
C HIS A 327 -31.55 6.49 -28.73
N ARG A 328 -32.16 5.31 -28.71
CA ARG A 328 -32.66 4.70 -27.46
C ARG A 328 -31.50 4.34 -26.53
N ALA A 329 -30.39 3.76 -27.08
CA ALA A 329 -29.19 3.50 -26.30
C ALA A 329 -28.58 4.80 -25.71
N ARG A 330 -28.59 5.88 -26.50
CA ARG A 330 -28.17 7.21 -26.05
C ARG A 330 -29.07 7.74 -24.93
N GLU A 331 -30.39 7.65 -25.08
CA GLU A 331 -31.33 8.07 -24.02
C GLU A 331 -31.08 7.30 -22.72
N VAL A 332 -30.82 6.00 -22.82
CA VAL A 332 -30.49 5.16 -21.64
C VAL A 332 -29.15 5.56 -21.06
N ALA A 333 -28.13 5.80 -21.89
CA ALA A 333 -26.81 6.24 -21.42
C ALA A 333 -26.84 7.68 -20.84
N GLU A 334 -27.62 8.60 -21.44
CA GLU A 334 -27.88 9.93 -20.87
C GLU A 334 -28.68 9.84 -19.56
N GLU A 335 -29.59 8.89 -19.45
CA GLU A 335 -30.32 8.62 -18.23
C GLU A 335 -29.40 8.00 -17.17
N LEU A 336 -28.47 7.12 -17.55
CA LEU A 336 -27.40 6.62 -16.70
C LEU A 336 -26.52 7.79 -16.24
N HIS A 337 -26.10 8.66 -17.14
CA HIS A 337 -25.32 9.86 -16.81
C HIS A 337 -26.12 10.85 -15.93
N LYS A 338 -27.41 11.00 -16.11
CA LYS A 338 -28.31 11.77 -15.22
C LYS A 338 -28.59 11.04 -13.91
N LYS A 339 -28.71 9.72 -13.90
CA LYS A 339 -28.80 8.87 -12.71
C LYS A 339 -27.44 8.75 -12.00
N THR A 340 -26.35 9.21 -12.64
CA THR A 340 -25.04 9.44 -12.02
C THR A 340 -25.18 10.27 -10.73
N SER A 341 -26.16 11.16 -10.63
CA SER A 341 -26.45 11.85 -9.38
C SER A 341 -26.93 10.91 -8.26
N ARG A 342 -27.57 9.78 -8.55
CA ARG A 342 -28.02 8.84 -7.51
C ARG A 342 -26.90 8.00 -6.94
N TRP A 343 -26.06 7.39 -7.78
CA TRP A 343 -24.92 6.63 -7.27
C TRP A 343 -23.87 7.54 -6.62
N GLN A 344 -23.69 8.77 -7.13
CA GLN A 344 -22.84 9.78 -6.47
C GLN A 344 -23.41 10.17 -5.10
N GLN A 345 -24.73 10.27 -4.97
CA GLN A 345 -25.38 10.48 -3.69
C GLN A 345 -25.18 9.26 -2.78
N SER A 346 -25.42 8.04 -3.28
CA SER A 346 -25.22 6.81 -2.52
C SER A 346 -23.76 6.64 -2.09
N LEU A 347 -22.80 6.98 -2.97
CA LEU A 347 -21.37 7.02 -2.63
C LEU A 347 -21.10 8.09 -1.57
N GLY A 348 -21.67 9.28 -1.71
CA GLY A 348 -21.53 10.37 -0.75
C GLY A 348 -22.06 10.02 0.63
N ASP A 349 -23.26 9.47 0.67
CA ASP A 349 -23.91 9.02 1.91
C ASP A 349 -23.13 7.85 2.53
N GLY A 350 -22.73 6.84 1.72
CA GLY A 350 -21.93 5.70 2.18
C GLY A 350 -20.56 6.12 2.74
N ILE A 351 -19.90 7.09 2.12
CA ILE A 351 -18.62 7.64 2.64
C ILE A 351 -18.85 8.44 3.92
N ALA A 352 -19.95 9.17 4.04
CA ALA A 352 -20.26 9.91 5.26
C ALA A 352 -20.57 8.97 6.43
N ASP A 353 -21.36 7.92 6.18
CA ASP A 353 -21.65 6.88 7.18
C ASP A 353 -20.38 6.13 7.58
N LEU A 354 -19.57 5.73 6.60
CA LEU A 354 -18.28 5.07 6.85
C LEU A 354 -17.33 5.96 7.68
N ALA A 355 -17.27 7.26 7.38
CA ALA A 355 -16.46 8.20 8.17
C ALA A 355 -16.92 8.31 9.62
N ALA A 356 -18.24 8.29 9.85
CA ALA A 356 -18.81 8.31 11.19
C ALA A 356 -18.53 7.01 11.95
N ASP A 357 -18.66 5.87 11.27
CA ASP A 357 -18.41 4.54 11.84
C ASP A 357 -16.92 4.35 12.21
N ILE A 358 -15.98 4.79 11.35
CA ILE A 358 -14.54 4.75 11.61
C ILE A 358 -14.19 5.61 12.83
N ASP A 359 -14.73 6.81 12.91
CA ASP A 359 -14.52 7.73 14.04
C ASP A 359 -15.09 7.14 15.35
N HIS A 360 -16.25 6.49 15.27
CA HIS A 360 -16.87 5.82 16.41
C HIS A 360 -16.02 4.61 16.90
N ASP A 361 -15.60 3.73 15.99
CA ASP A 361 -14.78 2.55 16.32
C ASP A 361 -13.43 2.98 16.92
N LEU A 362 -12.76 4.00 16.34
CA LEU A 362 -11.53 4.53 16.87
C LEU A 362 -11.70 5.03 18.31
N ARG A 363 -12.73 5.84 18.56
CA ARG A 363 -13.01 6.36 19.91
C ARG A 363 -13.34 5.27 20.91
N ASP A 364 -14.07 4.23 20.49
CA ASP A 364 -14.39 3.11 21.36
C ASP A 364 -13.15 2.31 21.74
N ARG A 365 -12.25 2.04 20.79
CA ARG A 365 -10.95 1.39 21.04
C ARG A 365 -10.07 2.23 21.98
N LEU A 366 -9.90 3.51 21.67
CA LEU A 366 -9.10 4.43 22.53
C LEU A 366 -9.69 4.57 23.92
N ARG A 367 -11.02 4.56 24.07
CA ARG A 367 -11.68 4.59 25.38
C ARG A 367 -11.39 3.33 26.20
N ARG A 368 -11.34 2.14 25.56
CA ARG A 368 -10.96 0.89 26.23
C ARG A 368 -9.51 0.93 26.71
N VAL A 369 -8.59 1.36 25.84
CA VAL A 369 -7.17 1.52 26.20
C VAL A 369 -6.99 2.54 27.32
N THR A 370 -7.64 3.70 27.24
CA THR A 370 -7.60 4.73 28.30
C THR A 370 -8.07 4.18 29.65
N ARG A 371 -9.14 3.40 29.67
CA ARG A 371 -9.67 2.80 30.90
C ARG A 371 -8.67 1.79 31.49
N ALA A 372 -8.10 0.91 30.68
CA ALA A 372 -7.09 -0.05 31.12
C ALA A 372 -5.84 0.67 31.66
N ALA A 373 -5.43 1.77 31.00
CA ALA A 373 -4.31 2.59 31.46
C ALA A 373 -4.59 3.28 32.83
N GLU A 374 -5.81 3.77 33.01
CA GLU A 374 -6.22 4.38 34.31
C GLU A 374 -6.25 3.36 35.44
N GLU A 375 -6.68 2.11 35.18
CA GLU A 375 -6.65 1.00 36.12
C GLU A 375 -5.21 0.64 36.48
N THR A 376 -4.30 0.53 35.49
CA THR A 376 -2.87 0.29 35.71
C THR A 376 -2.22 1.41 36.59
N VAL A 377 -2.57 2.67 36.32
CA VAL A 377 -2.09 3.82 37.12
C VAL A 377 -2.59 3.76 38.56
N ASP A 378 -3.78 3.22 38.82
CA ASP A 378 -4.30 3.05 40.18
C ASP A 378 -3.55 1.98 40.98
N GLU A 379 -2.93 1.02 40.31
CA GLU A 379 -2.18 -0.07 40.95
C GLU A 379 -0.70 0.26 41.16
N CYS A 380 -0.11 1.20 40.40
CA CYS A 380 1.32 1.54 40.42
C CYS A 380 1.62 2.92 41.07
N ASP A 381 2.91 3.23 41.29
CA ASP A 381 3.40 4.59 41.58
C ASP A 381 3.97 5.22 40.29
N PRO A 382 3.21 6.14 39.62
CA PRO A 382 3.68 6.77 38.40
C PRO A 382 5.04 7.47 38.51
N GLY A 383 5.48 7.79 39.72
CA GLY A 383 6.81 8.35 39.90
C GLY A 383 7.96 7.37 39.72
N LYS A 384 7.68 6.07 39.64
CA LYS A 384 8.67 5.00 39.44
C LYS A 384 8.45 4.20 38.15
N ASP A 385 7.18 3.98 37.85
CA ASP A 385 6.77 3.02 36.84
C ASP A 385 6.29 3.70 35.53
N TRP A 386 6.43 5.05 35.44
CA TRP A 386 5.88 5.83 34.32
C TRP A 386 6.41 5.42 32.95
N ASP A 387 7.71 5.12 32.85
CA ASP A 387 8.30 4.72 31.56
C ASP A 387 7.72 3.38 31.06
N ALA A 388 7.47 2.44 31.99
CA ALA A 388 6.85 1.16 31.64
C ALA A 388 5.36 1.34 31.24
N VAL A 389 4.61 2.15 31.99
CA VAL A 389 3.21 2.48 31.70
C VAL A 389 3.11 3.23 30.37
N GLY A 390 4.01 4.18 30.11
CA GLY A 390 4.07 4.96 28.88
C GLY A 390 4.31 4.08 27.65
N SER A 391 5.32 3.21 27.73
CA SER A 391 5.64 2.28 26.64
C SER A 391 4.50 1.30 26.34
N TRP A 392 3.86 0.75 27.37
CA TRP A 392 2.69 -0.10 27.21
C TRP A 392 1.51 0.66 26.59
N LEU A 393 1.22 1.87 27.06
CA LEU A 393 0.14 2.72 26.54
C LEU A 393 0.34 3.05 25.05
N GLU A 394 1.55 3.43 24.67
CA GLU A 394 1.89 3.73 23.27
C GLU A 394 1.65 2.50 22.38
N GLN A 395 2.01 1.32 22.85
CA GLN A 395 1.82 0.06 22.13
C GLN A 395 0.34 -0.29 21.96
N GLU A 396 -0.45 -0.18 23.04
CA GLU A 396 -1.90 -0.44 22.98
C GLU A 396 -2.63 0.54 22.06
N ILE A 397 -2.23 1.81 22.06
CA ILE A 397 -2.78 2.82 21.16
C ILE A 397 -2.38 2.53 19.71
N ALA A 398 -1.13 2.17 19.46
CA ALA A 398 -0.69 1.80 18.11
C ALA A 398 -1.47 0.58 17.58
N THR A 399 -1.70 -0.42 18.42
CA THR A 399 -2.54 -1.59 18.08
C THR A 399 -3.98 -1.18 17.78
N ALA A 400 -4.57 -0.33 18.63
CA ALA A 400 -5.94 0.16 18.44
C ALA A 400 -6.11 0.96 17.13
N ILE A 401 -5.13 1.80 16.77
CA ILE A 401 -5.10 2.53 15.50
C ILE A 401 -4.97 1.56 14.33
N GLY A 402 -4.06 0.58 14.42
CA GLY A 402 -3.84 -0.43 13.38
C GLY A 402 -5.09 -1.25 13.10
N ASP A 403 -5.76 -1.73 14.15
CA ASP A 403 -7.01 -2.47 14.02
C ASP A 403 -8.15 -1.64 13.44
N ASN A 404 -8.26 -0.36 13.84
CA ASN A 404 -9.22 0.58 13.24
C ASN A 404 -8.93 0.80 11.75
N PHE A 405 -7.64 0.91 11.38
CA PHE A 405 -7.23 1.08 10.00
C PHE A 405 -7.57 -0.15 9.14
N VAL A 406 -7.28 -1.37 9.61
CA VAL A 406 -7.64 -2.62 8.91
C VAL A 406 -9.15 -2.69 8.70
N TRP A 407 -9.92 -2.44 9.76
CA TRP A 407 -11.38 -2.45 9.69
C TRP A 407 -11.93 -1.39 8.72
N ALA A 408 -11.35 -0.18 8.72
CA ALA A 408 -11.72 0.89 7.80
C ALA A 408 -11.41 0.52 6.33
N HIS A 409 -10.30 -0.15 6.08
CA HIS A 409 -9.91 -0.62 4.75
C HIS A 409 -10.91 -1.65 4.22
N ASP A 410 -11.24 -2.69 4.99
CA ASP A 410 -12.21 -3.72 4.60
C ASP A 410 -13.60 -3.09 4.28
N ARG A 411 -14.02 -2.11 5.09
CA ARG A 411 -15.28 -1.41 4.87
C ARG A 411 -15.27 -0.50 3.64
N ALA A 412 -14.13 0.14 3.35
CA ALA A 412 -13.98 0.95 2.13
C ALA A 412 -14.02 0.07 0.87
N GLN A 413 -13.38 -1.10 0.90
CA GLN A 413 -13.48 -2.09 -0.19
C GLN A 413 -14.92 -2.55 -0.40
N TRP A 414 -15.60 -2.96 0.66
CA TRP A 414 -17.00 -3.36 0.59
C TRP A 414 -17.89 -2.25 0.02
N LEU A 415 -17.69 -0.98 0.41
CA LEU A 415 -18.44 0.14 -0.15
C LEU A 415 -18.18 0.31 -1.65
N ALA A 416 -16.93 0.15 -2.09
CA ALA A 416 -16.57 0.22 -3.50
C ALA A 416 -17.23 -0.89 -4.31
N GLU A 417 -17.30 -2.12 -3.78
CA GLU A 417 -18.00 -3.26 -4.39
C GLU A 417 -19.50 -2.97 -4.54
N VAL A 418 -20.15 -2.50 -3.48
CA VAL A 418 -21.58 -2.13 -3.50
C VAL A 418 -21.88 -1.03 -4.52
N VAL A 419 -21.01 -0.03 -4.62
CA VAL A 419 -21.15 1.04 -5.62
C VAL A 419 -20.95 0.49 -7.04
N ALA A 420 -19.99 -0.41 -7.23
CA ALA A 420 -19.73 -1.07 -8.52
C ALA A 420 -20.92 -1.95 -8.96
N GLU A 421 -21.49 -2.76 -8.05
CA GLU A 421 -22.70 -3.55 -8.32
C GLU A 421 -23.88 -2.66 -8.72
N HIS A 422 -24.10 -1.59 -7.98
CA HIS A 422 -25.20 -0.65 -8.28
C HIS A 422 -25.01 0.06 -9.63
N PHE A 423 -23.78 0.35 -9.99
CA PHE A 423 -23.42 0.90 -11.30
C PHE A 423 -23.64 -0.15 -12.40
N ALA A 424 -23.24 -1.41 -12.18
CA ALA A 424 -23.41 -2.53 -13.11
C ALA A 424 -24.89 -2.82 -13.38
N GLU A 425 -25.73 -2.95 -12.35
CA GLU A 425 -27.19 -3.16 -12.48
C GLU A 425 -27.88 -2.05 -13.30
N THR A 426 -27.38 -0.82 -13.18
CA THR A 426 -27.93 0.32 -13.92
C THR A 426 -27.39 0.37 -15.35
N GLY A 427 -26.18 -0.14 -15.59
CA GLY A 427 -25.46 -0.13 -16.88
C GLY A 427 -25.83 -1.27 -17.84
N ASP A 428 -26.30 -2.40 -17.32
CA ASP A 428 -26.56 -3.63 -18.10
C ASP A 428 -27.61 -3.45 -19.22
N VAL A 429 -28.42 -2.42 -19.14
CA VAL A 429 -29.44 -2.07 -20.14
C VAL A 429 -28.88 -1.17 -21.28
N ALA A 430 -27.72 -0.50 -21.07
CA ALA A 430 -27.25 0.56 -21.96
C ALA A 430 -25.94 0.24 -22.69
N LEU A 431 -25.14 -0.68 -22.19
CA LEU A 431 -23.79 -0.93 -22.67
C LEU A 431 -23.72 -2.31 -23.34
N PRO A 432 -23.28 -2.43 -24.61
CA PRO A 432 -23.05 -3.73 -25.20
C PRO A 432 -21.88 -4.40 -24.47
N GLN A 433 -22.21 -5.42 -23.66
CA GLN A 433 -21.28 -6.39 -23.05
C GLN A 433 -19.92 -5.80 -22.60
N ILE A 434 -19.93 -4.74 -21.81
CA ILE A 434 -18.80 -4.44 -20.94
C ILE A 434 -19.01 -5.37 -19.75
N ASP A 435 -18.15 -6.37 -19.63
CA ASP A 435 -18.21 -7.34 -18.54
C ASP A 435 -17.80 -6.62 -17.24
N LEU A 436 -18.79 -6.04 -16.56
CA LEU A 436 -18.64 -5.33 -15.28
C LEU A 436 -18.51 -6.33 -14.11
N ALA A 437 -18.47 -7.63 -14.41
CA ALA A 437 -18.40 -8.69 -13.42
C ALA A 437 -17.00 -8.85 -12.75
N ASP A 438 -15.97 -8.14 -13.24
CA ASP A 438 -14.64 -8.20 -12.61
C ASP A 438 -14.48 -7.07 -11.60
N THR A 439 -14.83 -7.34 -10.36
CA THR A 439 -14.77 -6.43 -9.20
C THR A 439 -13.35 -5.90 -8.96
N ASP A 440 -12.31 -6.65 -9.36
CA ASP A 440 -10.90 -6.26 -9.21
C ASP A 440 -10.55 -4.97 -9.97
N ALA A 441 -11.15 -4.74 -11.14
CA ALA A 441 -10.93 -3.50 -11.92
C ALA A 441 -11.54 -2.26 -11.25
N PHE A 442 -12.64 -2.44 -10.50
CA PHE A 442 -13.27 -1.35 -9.75
C PHE A 442 -12.53 -1.02 -8.46
N LEU A 443 -11.70 -1.95 -7.96
CA LEU A 443 -10.83 -1.73 -6.81
C LEU A 443 -9.49 -1.09 -7.20
N GLU A 444 -9.12 -1.03 -8.47
CA GLU A 444 -7.90 -0.37 -8.95
C GLU A 444 -7.78 1.09 -8.49
N PRO A 445 -8.85 1.93 -8.48
CA PRO A 445 -8.79 3.26 -7.88
C PRO A 445 -8.56 3.25 -6.37
N VAL A 446 -9.01 2.21 -5.66
CA VAL A 446 -8.76 2.05 -4.22
C VAL A 446 -7.31 1.62 -3.98
N ALA A 447 -6.76 0.76 -4.84
CA ALA A 447 -5.35 0.40 -4.83
C ALA A 447 -4.44 1.57 -5.25
N ALA A 448 -4.86 2.39 -6.22
CA ALA A 448 -4.14 3.61 -6.64
C ALA A 448 -4.10 4.70 -5.55
N LEU A 449 -5.00 4.66 -4.56
CA LEU A 449 -4.93 5.48 -3.35
C LEU A 449 -3.62 5.34 -2.60
N SER A 450 -3.07 4.14 -2.61
CA SER A 450 -1.80 3.86 -2.00
C SER A 450 -0.63 4.51 -2.72
N ASP A 451 -0.74 4.79 -4.03
CA ASP A 451 0.30 5.46 -4.81
C ASP A 451 0.46 6.95 -4.47
N LEU A 452 -0.63 7.62 -4.21
CA LEU A 452 -0.65 9.06 -3.89
C LEU A 452 -0.17 9.36 -2.47
N GLU A 453 -0.23 8.38 -1.56
CA GLU A 453 0.04 8.58 -0.13
C GLU A 453 1.48 8.23 0.31
N SER A 454 2.31 7.66 -0.56
CA SER A 454 3.73 7.42 -0.24
C SER A 454 4.49 8.70 0.17
N GLY A 455 3.88 9.86 -0.02
CA GLY A 455 4.42 11.15 0.37
C GLY A 455 3.87 11.76 1.67
N ARG A 456 2.86 11.17 2.35
CA ARG A 456 2.21 11.78 3.53
C ARG A 456 2.38 10.98 4.83
N ILE A 457 3.51 10.35 5.03
CA ILE A 457 3.83 9.60 6.27
C ILE A 457 3.93 10.52 7.52
N GLY A 458 3.99 11.84 7.32
CA GLY A 458 4.46 12.79 8.32
C GLY A 458 3.50 13.18 9.44
N ILE A 459 2.20 12.89 9.40
CA ILE A 459 1.26 13.48 10.38
C ILE A 459 1.21 12.67 11.67
N THR A 460 1.25 11.36 11.59
CA THR A 460 1.32 10.48 12.76
C THR A 460 2.65 10.64 13.52
N GLN A 461 3.75 10.91 12.80
CA GLN A 461 5.04 11.23 13.38
C GLN A 461 5.01 12.50 14.24
N LYS A 462 4.34 13.56 13.78
CA LYS A 462 4.29 14.83 14.55
C LYS A 462 3.57 14.69 15.87
N VAL A 463 2.53 13.87 15.93
CA VAL A 463 1.78 13.62 17.19
C VAL A 463 2.60 12.87 18.20
N LEU A 464 3.33 11.87 17.75
CA LEU A 464 4.08 10.96 18.62
C LEU A 464 5.48 11.50 19.00
N VAL A 465 6.18 12.21 18.08
CA VAL A 465 7.44 12.91 18.39
C VAL A 465 7.19 14.14 19.28
N GLY A 466 6.08 14.85 19.06
CA GLY A 466 5.65 15.95 19.95
C GLY A 466 5.40 15.49 21.39
N MET A 467 5.06 14.21 21.62
CA MET A 467 4.81 13.64 22.94
C MET A 467 6.07 13.30 23.71
N ARG A 468 7.10 12.75 23.08
CA ARG A 468 8.41 12.54 23.75
C ARG A 468 9.03 13.86 24.23
N GLY A 469 8.85 14.95 23.46
CA GLY A 469 9.38 16.27 23.81
C GLY A 469 8.54 17.08 24.80
N SER A 470 7.18 17.03 24.70
CA SER A 470 6.32 17.93 25.48
C SER A 470 5.66 17.26 26.68
N TYR A 471 5.19 16.02 26.56
CA TYR A 471 4.47 15.35 27.67
C TYR A 471 5.42 14.61 28.61
N GLY A 472 6.44 13.91 28.11
CA GLY A 472 7.51 13.34 28.96
C GLY A 472 8.28 14.43 29.68
N GLY A 473 8.57 15.55 29.00
CA GLY A 473 9.22 16.72 29.61
C GLY A 473 8.36 17.42 30.65
N VAL A 474 7.06 17.61 30.40
CA VAL A 474 6.15 18.27 31.35
C VAL A 474 5.91 17.41 32.60
N LEU A 475 5.81 16.09 32.46
CA LEU A 475 5.70 15.18 33.60
C LEU A 475 7.02 15.06 34.39
N MET A 476 8.17 15.00 33.70
CA MET A 476 9.49 15.03 34.35
C MET A 476 9.76 16.40 35.03
N PHE A 477 9.46 17.51 34.34
CA PHE A 477 9.62 18.84 34.97
C PHE A 477 8.64 19.05 36.13
N GLY A 478 7.40 18.59 36.02
CA GLY A 478 6.45 18.63 37.13
C GLY A 478 6.89 17.80 38.32
N LEU A 479 7.54 16.65 38.11
CA LEU A 479 8.12 15.81 39.14
C LEU A 479 9.40 16.41 39.76
N ILE A 480 10.26 17.03 38.96
CA ILE A 480 11.52 17.67 39.42
C ILE A 480 11.20 18.95 40.18
N THR A 481 10.23 19.76 39.76
CA THR A 481 9.83 20.99 40.48
C THR A 481 9.16 20.68 41.81
N THR A 482 8.42 19.57 41.94
CA THR A 482 7.90 19.11 43.25
C THR A 482 9.01 18.54 44.15
N MET A 483 10.08 17.97 43.62
CA MET A 483 11.25 17.55 44.39
C MET A 483 12.10 18.75 44.89
N MET A 484 12.23 19.82 44.09
CA MET A 484 12.96 21.04 44.49
C MET A 484 12.19 21.92 45.45
N GLY A 485 10.87 21.75 45.58
CA GLY A 485 10.05 22.52 46.54
C GLY A 485 10.17 22.10 48.01
N MET A 486 10.99 21.10 48.34
CA MET A 486 11.17 20.60 49.73
C MET A 486 12.44 21.06 50.46
N ALA A 487 13.11 22.07 50.00
CA ALA A 487 14.32 22.55 50.66
C ALA A 487 14.12 23.91 51.34
N LEU A 488 13.21 24.02 52.30
CA LEU A 488 13.25 25.06 53.33
C LEU A 488 12.71 24.48 54.64
N VAL A 489 13.43 23.51 55.19
CA VAL A 489 13.21 23.12 56.58
C VAL A 489 14.17 23.93 57.47
N ASN A 490 13.56 24.79 58.25
CA ASN A 490 14.23 25.61 59.26
C ASN A 490 14.82 24.70 60.34
N PRO A 491 16.09 24.83 60.77
CA PRO A 491 16.78 23.89 61.66
C PRO A 491 16.36 23.96 63.13
N ILE A 492 15.27 24.65 63.52
CA ILE A 492 14.89 24.85 64.89
C ILE A 492 13.86 23.84 65.47
N SER A 493 13.35 22.90 64.68
CA SER A 493 12.31 21.94 65.12
C SER A 493 12.77 20.47 65.23
N ILE A 494 14.04 20.20 65.39
CA ILE A 494 14.58 18.82 65.43
C ILE A 494 14.36 18.12 66.83
N GLY A 495 13.81 18.78 67.82
CA GLY A 495 13.72 18.24 69.19
C GLY A 495 12.41 17.51 69.56
N ALA A 496 11.31 17.61 68.82
CA ALA A 496 9.99 17.12 69.32
C ALA A 496 9.26 16.19 68.27
N GLY A 497 9.88 15.80 67.15
CA GLY A 497 9.17 15.27 65.99
C GLY A 497 9.35 13.78 65.67
N VAL A 498 10.15 13.00 66.40
CA VAL A 498 10.51 11.63 65.97
C VAL A 498 9.36 10.62 66.04
N LEU A 499 8.35 10.83 66.88
CA LEU A 499 7.18 9.93 66.98
C LEU A 499 5.95 10.38 66.21
N LEU A 500 5.84 11.65 65.81
CA LEU A 500 4.77 12.18 64.96
C LEU A 500 5.18 12.20 63.48
N GLY A 501 6.48 12.24 63.20
CA GLY A 501 7.03 12.38 61.85
C GLY A 501 6.79 11.19 60.90
N THR A 502 6.71 9.97 61.44
CA THR A 502 6.50 8.78 60.59
C THR A 502 5.08 8.70 60.06
N LYS A 503 4.07 9.18 60.79
CA LYS A 503 2.68 9.18 60.33
C LYS A 503 2.44 10.31 59.33
N ALA A 504 2.91 11.52 59.63
CA ALA A 504 2.85 12.66 58.72
C ALA A 504 3.64 12.44 57.42
N TYR A 505 4.82 11.81 57.50
CA TYR A 505 5.61 11.44 56.31
C TYR A 505 4.92 10.38 55.41
N ARG A 506 4.23 9.39 56.03
CA ARG A 506 3.45 8.40 55.28
C ARG A 506 2.21 9.02 54.62
N GLU A 507 1.51 9.92 55.33
CA GLU A 507 0.34 10.64 54.80
C GLU A 507 0.74 11.60 53.69
N ASP A 508 1.88 12.31 53.80
CA ASP A 508 2.41 13.19 52.76
C ASP A 508 2.83 12.39 51.53
N LYS A 509 3.49 11.23 51.70
CA LYS A 509 3.85 10.33 50.61
C LYS A 509 2.64 9.74 49.88
N GLN A 510 1.58 9.37 50.62
CA GLN A 510 0.33 8.88 50.00
C GLN A 510 -0.36 9.99 49.22
N THR A 511 -0.40 11.21 49.75
CA THR A 511 -0.98 12.37 49.05
C THR A 511 -0.22 12.71 47.77
N GLN A 512 1.11 12.61 47.80
CA GLN A 512 1.94 12.79 46.60
C GLN A 512 1.68 11.72 45.53
N VAL A 513 1.53 10.45 45.92
CA VAL A 513 1.20 9.36 44.97
C VAL A 513 -0.18 9.58 44.36
N LEU A 514 -1.19 9.95 45.15
CA LEU A 514 -2.53 10.26 44.65
C LEU A 514 -2.52 11.43 43.66
N LYS A 515 -1.75 12.50 43.94
CA LYS A 515 -1.59 13.61 43.01
C LYS A 515 -0.94 13.16 41.70
N ARG A 516 0.15 12.37 41.76
CA ARG A 516 0.82 11.83 40.58
C ARG A 516 -0.11 10.94 39.73
N ARG A 517 -0.96 10.12 40.40
CA ARG A 517 -1.96 9.31 39.70
C ARG A 517 -3.00 10.17 38.99
N ALA A 518 -3.47 11.25 39.60
CA ALA A 518 -4.41 12.17 38.97
C ALA A 518 -3.79 12.89 37.76
N ASP A 519 -2.53 13.35 37.90
CA ASP A 519 -1.79 14.01 36.83
C ASP A 519 -1.52 13.04 35.67
N ALA A 520 -1.13 11.77 35.97
CA ALA A 520 -0.92 10.72 35.01
C ALA A 520 -2.20 10.39 34.22
N LYS A 521 -3.34 10.21 34.90
CA LYS A 521 -4.64 9.98 34.24
C LYS A 521 -5.04 11.14 33.33
N SER A 522 -4.79 12.38 33.78
CA SER A 522 -5.05 13.56 32.93
C SER A 522 -4.16 13.60 31.69
N ALA A 523 -2.90 13.16 31.78
CA ALA A 523 -1.99 13.05 30.66
C ALA A 523 -2.43 11.97 29.68
N ILE A 524 -2.83 10.78 30.17
CA ILE A 524 -3.35 9.67 29.36
C ILE A 524 -4.58 10.10 28.55
N ARG A 525 -5.54 10.78 29.20
CA ARG A 525 -6.75 11.26 28.51
C ARG A 525 -6.42 12.26 27.41
N ARG A 526 -5.59 13.25 27.70
CA ARG A 526 -5.16 14.24 26.69
C ARG A 526 -4.48 13.58 25.51
N TYR A 527 -3.62 12.61 25.80
CA TYR A 527 -2.95 11.85 24.76
C TYR A 527 -3.94 11.10 23.87
N ALA A 528 -4.87 10.35 24.44
CA ALA A 528 -5.89 9.63 23.69
C ALA A 528 -6.79 10.58 22.87
N ASP A 529 -7.12 11.77 23.42
CA ASP A 529 -7.90 12.79 22.71
C ASP A 529 -7.12 13.38 21.53
N ASP A 530 -5.83 13.68 21.70
CA ASP A 530 -4.96 14.18 20.62
C ASP A 530 -4.81 13.16 19.49
N VAL A 531 -4.60 11.88 19.85
CA VAL A 531 -4.55 10.77 18.88
C VAL A 531 -5.88 10.64 18.13
N SER A 532 -7.01 10.63 18.86
CA SER A 532 -8.34 10.55 18.25
C SER A 532 -8.57 11.68 17.24
N PHE A 533 -8.18 12.91 17.60
CA PHE A 533 -8.35 14.07 16.73
C PHE A 533 -7.51 13.95 15.45
N GLN A 534 -6.24 13.58 15.57
CA GLN A 534 -5.31 13.49 14.43
C GLN A 534 -5.66 12.34 13.49
N VAL A 535 -5.83 11.14 14.04
CA VAL A 535 -6.18 9.94 13.26
C VAL A 535 -7.55 10.09 12.61
N GLY A 536 -8.53 10.66 13.34
CA GLY A 536 -9.85 10.93 12.80
C GLY A 536 -9.86 11.94 11.65
N LYS A 537 -8.98 12.96 11.69
CA LYS A 537 -8.79 13.90 10.58
C LYS A 537 -8.19 13.20 9.36
N GLU A 538 -7.14 12.42 9.56
CA GLU A 538 -6.44 11.70 8.49
C GLU A 538 -7.38 10.70 7.80
N SER A 539 -8.15 9.92 8.56
CA SER A 539 -9.13 8.99 8.03
C SER A 539 -10.19 9.69 7.16
N LYS A 540 -10.68 10.86 7.58
CA LYS A 540 -11.63 11.66 6.78
C LYS A 540 -11.01 12.17 5.49
N ASP A 541 -9.77 12.64 5.53
CA ASP A 541 -9.07 13.14 4.34
C ASP A 541 -8.82 12.00 3.33
N ARG A 542 -8.49 10.80 3.80
CA ARG A 542 -8.37 9.58 2.97
C ARG A 542 -9.70 9.20 2.33
N LEU A 543 -10.77 9.12 3.09
CA LEU A 543 -12.09 8.80 2.54
C LEU A 543 -12.57 9.80 1.48
N ARG A 544 -12.27 11.09 1.65
CA ARG A 544 -12.56 12.10 0.62
C ARG A 544 -11.76 11.88 -0.66
N LEU A 545 -10.55 11.36 -0.56
CA LEU A 545 -9.74 11.01 -1.71
C LEU A 545 -10.32 9.78 -2.42
N VAL A 546 -10.68 8.72 -1.67
CA VAL A 546 -11.41 7.55 -2.19
C VAL A 546 -12.68 7.99 -2.94
N GLN A 547 -13.49 8.83 -2.31
CA GLN A 547 -14.71 9.35 -2.92
C GLN A 547 -14.44 10.04 -4.26
N ARG A 548 -13.41 10.88 -4.33
CA ARG A 548 -13.04 11.57 -5.59
C ARG A 548 -12.62 10.59 -6.66
N LEU A 549 -11.72 9.66 -6.34
CA LEU A 549 -11.21 8.69 -7.32
C LEU A 549 -12.31 7.77 -7.85
N LEU A 550 -13.17 7.23 -6.97
CA LEU A 550 -14.30 6.42 -7.39
C LEU A 550 -15.28 7.24 -8.25
N ARG A 551 -15.61 8.45 -7.83
CA ARG A 551 -16.46 9.33 -8.62
C ARG A 551 -15.91 9.59 -10.01
N ASP A 552 -14.63 9.96 -10.09
CA ASP A 552 -13.97 10.33 -11.35
C ASP A 552 -13.90 9.10 -12.25
N HIS A 553 -13.54 7.92 -11.72
CA HIS A 553 -13.50 6.66 -12.45
C HIS A 553 -14.84 6.26 -13.08
N PHE A 554 -15.93 6.26 -12.28
CA PHE A 554 -17.25 5.92 -12.80
C PHE A 554 -17.81 6.99 -13.75
N THR A 555 -17.46 8.26 -13.56
CA THR A 555 -17.80 9.33 -14.48
C THR A 555 -17.14 9.12 -15.82
N ASP A 556 -15.84 8.79 -15.83
CA ASP A 556 -15.08 8.51 -17.05
C ASP A 556 -15.65 7.33 -17.84
N ILE A 557 -16.05 6.25 -17.17
CA ILE A 557 -16.72 5.09 -17.81
C ILE A 557 -18.05 5.54 -18.47
N ALA A 558 -18.89 6.29 -17.78
CA ALA A 558 -20.16 6.76 -18.31
C ALA A 558 -19.98 7.73 -19.49
N GLU A 559 -19.01 8.64 -19.42
CA GLU A 559 -18.68 9.55 -20.50
C GLU A 559 -18.12 8.82 -21.73
N GLN A 560 -17.26 7.82 -21.52
CA GLN A 560 -16.71 7.00 -22.62
C GLN A 560 -17.81 6.22 -23.34
N ALA A 561 -18.77 5.67 -22.59
CA ALA A 561 -19.91 4.98 -23.16
C ALA A 561 -20.80 5.93 -24.00
N LEU A 562 -21.16 7.11 -23.47
CA LEU A 562 -21.90 8.13 -24.18
C LEU A 562 -21.17 8.58 -25.46
N ARG A 563 -19.86 8.79 -25.38
CA ARG A 563 -19.04 9.16 -26.52
C ARG A 563 -19.09 8.10 -27.60
N SER A 564 -18.93 6.82 -27.24
CA SER A 564 -19.01 5.72 -28.22
C SER A 564 -20.35 5.61 -28.91
N ILE A 565 -21.45 5.82 -28.19
CA ILE A 565 -22.80 5.83 -28.78
C ILE A 565 -22.99 7.03 -29.72
N ASN A 566 -22.50 8.22 -29.35
CA ASN A 566 -22.59 9.41 -30.19
C ASN A 566 -21.75 9.27 -31.48
N GLU A 567 -20.53 8.73 -31.39
CA GLU A 567 -19.71 8.44 -32.57
C GLU A 567 -20.35 7.37 -33.45
N SER A 568 -20.93 6.31 -32.88
CA SER A 568 -21.71 5.31 -33.63
C SER A 568 -22.92 5.92 -34.34
N LEU A 569 -23.64 6.84 -33.70
CA LEU A 569 -24.73 7.59 -34.31
C LEU A 569 -24.26 8.41 -35.52
N ARG A 570 -23.16 9.15 -35.31
CA ARG A 570 -22.57 9.99 -36.36
C ARG A 570 -22.12 9.14 -37.53
N ALA A 571 -21.35 8.08 -37.28
CA ALA A 571 -20.86 7.17 -38.33
C ALA A 571 -22.03 6.53 -39.11
N THR A 572 -23.09 6.09 -38.42
CA THR A 572 -24.28 5.51 -39.02
C THR A 572 -25.04 6.53 -39.91
N GLN A 573 -25.16 7.79 -39.46
CA GLN A 573 -25.80 8.87 -40.22
C GLN A 573 -24.99 9.29 -41.46
N GLU A 574 -23.66 9.33 -41.36
CA GLU A 574 -22.74 9.63 -42.47
C GLU A 574 -22.74 8.50 -43.48
N ALA A 575 -22.72 7.24 -43.01
CA ALA A 575 -22.81 6.05 -43.87
C ALA A 575 -24.06 6.05 -44.75
N ALA A 576 -25.20 6.50 -44.19
CA ALA A 576 -26.45 6.57 -44.96
C ALA A 576 -26.42 7.57 -46.13
N LYS A 577 -25.46 8.52 -46.14
CA LYS A 577 -25.31 9.57 -47.16
C LYS A 577 -24.29 9.20 -48.25
N LEU A 578 -23.47 8.16 -48.04
CA LEU A 578 -22.42 7.76 -48.99
C LEU A 578 -22.99 7.29 -50.32
N GLU A 579 -22.33 7.70 -51.43
CA GLU A 579 -22.68 7.25 -52.77
C GLU A 579 -22.28 5.78 -52.96
N SER A 580 -22.94 5.12 -53.92
CA SER A 580 -22.77 3.67 -54.16
C SER A 580 -21.32 3.27 -54.54
N SER A 581 -20.55 4.17 -55.15
CA SER A 581 -19.15 3.94 -55.53
C SER A 581 -18.18 3.94 -54.36
N GLU A 582 -18.40 4.75 -53.35
CA GLU A 582 -17.58 4.86 -52.15
C GLU A 582 -17.94 3.80 -51.10
N ARG A 583 -19.20 3.39 -51.09
CA ARG A 583 -19.78 2.44 -50.15
C ARG A 583 -19.08 1.09 -50.14
N ALA A 584 -18.75 0.52 -51.31
CA ALA A 584 -18.10 -0.78 -51.42
C ALA A 584 -16.69 -0.78 -50.80
N GLY A 585 -15.92 0.30 -51.01
CA GLY A 585 -14.58 0.46 -50.40
C GLY A 585 -14.66 0.60 -48.89
N ARG A 586 -15.61 1.38 -48.39
CA ARG A 586 -15.80 1.56 -46.95
C ARG A 586 -16.26 0.29 -46.24
N ILE A 587 -17.15 -0.49 -46.84
CA ILE A 587 -17.58 -1.81 -46.34
C ILE A 587 -16.37 -2.73 -46.19
N ALA A 588 -15.53 -2.85 -47.22
CA ALA A 588 -14.35 -3.71 -47.15
C ALA A 588 -13.39 -3.31 -46.02
N GLN A 589 -13.16 -2.01 -45.88
CA GLN A 589 -12.32 -1.46 -44.78
C GLN A 589 -12.89 -1.75 -43.39
N LEU A 590 -14.19 -1.54 -43.19
CA LEU A 590 -14.84 -1.82 -41.93
C LEU A 590 -14.85 -3.31 -41.57
N GLU A 591 -15.04 -4.18 -42.57
CA GLU A 591 -14.96 -5.63 -42.36
C GLU A 591 -13.54 -6.08 -41.98
N GLU A 592 -12.51 -5.45 -42.55
CA GLU A 592 -11.12 -5.71 -42.18
C GLU A 592 -10.84 -5.25 -40.75
N ASN A 593 -11.25 -4.04 -40.39
CA ASN A 593 -11.07 -3.47 -39.09
C ASN A 593 -11.84 -4.26 -37.98
N LEU A 594 -13.07 -4.72 -38.29
CA LEU A 594 -13.84 -5.57 -37.36
C LEU A 594 -13.15 -6.92 -37.13
N ARG A 595 -12.60 -7.55 -38.20
CA ARG A 595 -11.80 -8.77 -38.03
C ARG A 595 -10.55 -8.51 -37.19
N ALA A 596 -9.91 -7.35 -37.35
CA ALA A 596 -8.77 -6.97 -36.55
C ALA A 596 -9.17 -6.80 -35.07
N ALA A 597 -10.32 -6.19 -34.75
CA ALA A 597 -10.83 -6.07 -33.40
C ALA A 597 -11.15 -7.43 -32.75
N GLU A 598 -11.78 -8.35 -33.52
CA GLU A 598 -12.06 -9.72 -33.07
C GLU A 598 -10.77 -10.51 -32.83
N GLU A 599 -9.76 -10.35 -33.70
CA GLU A 599 -8.45 -10.96 -33.50
C GLU A 599 -7.74 -10.43 -32.25
N LEU A 600 -7.80 -9.12 -32.00
CA LEU A 600 -7.25 -8.50 -30.79
C LEU A 600 -7.90 -9.07 -29.54
N THR A 601 -9.24 -9.16 -29.50
CA THR A 601 -9.99 -9.72 -28.39
C THR A 601 -9.63 -11.19 -28.15
N THR A 602 -9.51 -12.00 -29.22
CA THR A 602 -9.14 -13.41 -29.12
C THR A 602 -7.71 -13.57 -28.60
N ARG A 603 -6.77 -12.78 -29.12
CA ARG A 603 -5.38 -12.80 -28.67
C ARG A 603 -5.24 -12.32 -27.24
N ALA A 604 -6.01 -11.30 -26.83
CA ALA A 604 -6.06 -10.86 -25.45
C ALA A 604 -6.49 -12.01 -24.52
N GLY A 605 -7.57 -12.72 -24.86
CA GLY A 605 -8.02 -13.87 -24.08
C GLY A 605 -6.96 -14.97 -23.95
N SER A 606 -6.12 -15.19 -24.98
CA SER A 606 -5.05 -16.18 -24.92
C SER A 606 -3.93 -15.83 -23.92
N LEU A 607 -3.69 -14.55 -23.62
CA LEU A 607 -2.71 -14.12 -22.62
C LEU A 607 -3.05 -14.59 -21.19
N VAL A 608 -4.32 -14.75 -20.86
CA VAL A 608 -4.78 -15.25 -19.54
C VAL A 608 -4.80 -16.78 -19.51
N GLY A 609 -5.05 -17.45 -20.65
CA GLY A 609 -5.14 -18.90 -20.76
C GLY A 609 -3.81 -19.67 -20.59
N GLU A 610 -2.67 -19.01 -20.68
CA GLU A 610 -1.36 -19.60 -20.41
C GLU A 610 -1.15 -19.82 -18.89
N ARG A 611 -1.74 -20.91 -18.36
CA ARG A 611 -1.46 -21.39 -17.00
C ARG A 611 0.04 -21.61 -16.84
N VAL A 612 0.62 -21.01 -15.79
CA VAL A 612 1.94 -21.39 -15.28
C VAL A 612 1.89 -22.89 -14.92
N PRO A 613 2.67 -23.76 -15.58
CA PRO A 613 2.74 -25.14 -15.14
C PRO A 613 3.32 -25.14 -13.73
N ALA A 614 2.53 -25.61 -12.76
CA ALA A 614 3.01 -25.89 -11.40
C ALA A 614 4.25 -26.77 -11.53
N GLY A 615 5.38 -26.29 -11.02
CA GLY A 615 6.64 -27.01 -11.04
C GLY A 615 6.42 -28.42 -10.49
N ARG A 616 6.75 -29.42 -11.29
CA ARG A 616 6.74 -30.82 -10.87
C ARG A 616 7.66 -30.95 -9.68
N SER A 617 7.06 -31.12 -8.50
CA SER A 617 7.76 -31.64 -7.33
C SER A 617 8.45 -32.95 -7.75
N ARG A 618 9.77 -32.92 -7.87
CA ARG A 618 10.58 -34.15 -7.92
C ARG A 618 10.45 -34.80 -6.55
N LYS A 619 9.53 -35.75 -6.42
CA LYS A 619 9.63 -36.74 -5.35
C LYS A 619 10.99 -37.41 -5.55
N ALA A 620 11.87 -37.24 -4.59
CA ALA A 620 13.05 -38.08 -4.45
C ALA A 620 12.54 -39.47 -4.12
N GLU A 621 12.65 -40.39 -5.08
CA GLU A 621 12.64 -41.80 -4.80
C GLU A 621 13.91 -42.12 -4.01
N VAL A 622 13.77 -42.25 -2.70
CA VAL A 622 14.72 -43.00 -1.88
C VAL A 622 14.34 -44.45 -2.07
N GLY A 623 15.05 -45.14 -2.93
CA GLY A 623 14.98 -46.58 -3.09
C GLY A 623 16.00 -47.25 -2.17
N ALA A 624 15.51 -48.25 -1.43
CA ALA A 624 16.13 -49.40 -0.77
C ALA A 624 17.50 -49.21 -0.06
#